data_63d1e4464c965853658cadebf9b18ff7
#
_entry.id   63d1e4464c965853658cadebf9b18ff7
#
_cell.length_a   1.000
_cell.length_b   1.000
_cell.length_c   1.000
_cell.angle_alpha   90.00
_cell.angle_beta   90.00
_cell.angle_gamma   90.00
#
_symmetry.space_group_name_H-M   'P 1'
#
loop_
_entity.id
_entity.type
_entity.pdbx_description
1 polymer ?
#
loop_
_entity_poly.entity_id
_entity_poly.type
_entity_poly.pdbx_seq_one_letter_code
_entity_poly.pdbx_strand_id
1 'polypeptide(L)'
;MKTLKLSACVIAIFAAMNANAVELNGKNLTQQDAWAIAEGAPVSIAPEAMNRVQKSYDLVLDAAKNGREIYGLTVGVGLNKDHKVLSANGELSDEVKAASRRFNYSTLRSHSVAAGPILDPKLVRLAMAIRLNTLLNGGSGVQPRVAELYAEFLNKGVTPVIPTKGSLGDADITLASHVGSAMIGEWKVLVDGKEVPAAEALKAKNIKPLIPEGKDALGILSNSSVAMALTMDAAKAMGQILKVSPIVYGISLEGLNGNVAPFLSQTTAFHPFPGLQEKAKELREVLAGSYLWKKDPSRRLQDPLSFRTTVYTLSEAQNALNDLNKVIDVQINSSDDNPGVMVNADKADTQYDQVAQYFIKTPKAEGAIIPTANFEVLPVALRSE
;
A
#
# COMPACT_ATOMS: atom_id res chain seq x y z
N MET A 1 -11.47 32.64 -37.27
CA MET A 1 -11.68 32.18 -35.86
C MET A 1 -11.66 30.66 -35.64
N LYS A 2 -11.06 29.84 -36.49
CA LYS A 2 -10.96 28.37 -36.32
C LYS A 2 -9.55 27.87 -35.97
N THR A 3 -8.54 28.70 -35.98
CA THR A 3 -7.12 28.34 -35.70
C THR A 3 -6.71 28.47 -34.23
N LEU A 4 -7.51 29.14 -33.36
CA LEU A 4 -7.12 29.31 -31.94
C LEU A 4 -7.52 28.16 -31.03
N LYS A 5 -8.47 27.28 -31.43
CA LYS A 5 -8.90 26.15 -30.59
C LYS A 5 -7.99 24.92 -30.68
N LEU A 6 -7.22 24.77 -31.76
CA LEU A 6 -6.28 23.64 -31.89
C LEU A 6 -5.00 23.87 -31.08
N SER A 7 -4.55 25.11 -30.94
CA SER A 7 -3.34 25.41 -30.13
C SER A 7 -3.53 25.21 -28.62
N ALA A 8 -4.74 25.46 -28.10
CA ALA A 8 -5.01 25.27 -26.67
C ALA A 8 -5.05 23.78 -26.25
N CYS A 9 -5.59 22.92 -27.13
CA CYS A 9 -5.57 21.46 -26.85
C CYS A 9 -4.17 20.87 -26.95
N VAL A 10 -3.34 21.33 -27.88
CA VAL A 10 -1.96 20.85 -28.03
C VAL A 10 -1.09 21.33 -26.87
N ILE A 11 -1.28 22.55 -26.39
CA ILE A 11 -0.57 23.09 -25.21
C ILE A 11 -1.00 22.37 -23.93
N ALA A 12 -2.27 22.00 -23.78
CA ALA A 12 -2.75 21.20 -22.63
C ALA A 12 -2.18 19.77 -22.64
N ILE A 13 -2.00 19.16 -23.80
CA ILE A 13 -1.38 17.83 -23.94
C ILE A 13 0.13 17.90 -23.66
N PHE A 14 0.83 18.96 -24.07
CA PHE A 14 2.25 19.16 -23.75
C PHE A 14 2.49 19.58 -22.30
N ALA A 15 1.57 20.25 -21.63
CA ALA A 15 1.67 20.54 -20.19
C ALA A 15 1.49 19.28 -19.33
N ALA A 16 0.72 18.29 -19.78
CA ALA A 16 0.60 16.99 -19.11
C ALA A 16 1.84 16.07 -19.29
N MET A 17 2.73 16.38 -20.24
CA MET A 17 3.96 15.59 -20.48
C MET A 17 5.18 16.07 -19.69
N ASN A 18 5.05 17.15 -18.89
CA ASN A 18 6.13 17.67 -18.02
C ASN A 18 5.85 17.45 -16.50
N ALA A 19 5.01 16.50 -16.13
CA ALA A 19 5.00 16.04 -14.76
C ALA A 19 6.35 15.34 -14.51
N ASN A 20 7.21 15.91 -13.67
CA ASN A 20 8.41 15.23 -13.22
C ASN A 20 8.02 13.85 -12.67
N ALA A 21 8.73 12.81 -13.08
CA ALA A 21 8.48 11.48 -12.57
C ALA A 21 8.60 11.48 -11.04
N VAL A 22 7.68 10.79 -10.37
CA VAL A 22 7.80 10.57 -8.92
C VAL A 22 8.93 9.58 -8.70
N GLU A 23 10.00 10.02 -8.06
CA GLU A 23 11.13 9.17 -7.75
C GLU A 23 10.89 8.43 -6.43
N LEU A 24 10.89 7.10 -6.50
CA LEU A 24 10.72 6.22 -5.36
C LEU A 24 12.06 5.70 -4.86
N ASN A 25 12.28 5.79 -3.55
CA ASN A 25 13.49 5.30 -2.90
C ASN A 25 13.24 4.30 -1.76
N GLY A 26 11.98 3.87 -1.56
CA GLY A 26 11.62 2.92 -0.51
C GLY A 26 11.27 3.57 0.85
N LYS A 27 11.40 4.89 0.99
CA LYS A 27 11.25 5.60 2.28
C LYS A 27 10.56 6.95 2.18
N ASN A 28 10.23 7.41 0.98
CA ASN A 28 9.77 8.77 0.73
C ASN A 28 8.42 8.88 0.06
N LEU A 29 7.69 7.78 -0.11
CA LEU A 29 6.38 7.81 -0.74
C LEU A 29 5.39 8.56 0.15
N THR A 30 4.81 9.64 -0.37
CA THR A 30 3.69 10.32 0.27
C THR A 30 2.36 9.75 -0.24
N GLN A 31 1.30 9.88 0.54
CA GLN A 31 -0.04 9.49 0.07
C GLN A 31 -0.43 10.25 -1.21
N GLN A 32 -0.05 11.53 -1.31
CA GLN A 32 -0.31 12.35 -2.50
C GLN A 32 0.40 11.79 -3.74
N ASP A 33 1.68 11.44 -3.63
CA ASP A 33 2.46 10.87 -4.73
C ASP A 33 1.93 9.50 -5.13
N ALA A 34 1.56 8.65 -4.15
CA ALA A 34 0.96 7.35 -4.42
C ALA A 34 -0.34 7.49 -5.24
N TRP A 35 -1.21 8.43 -4.90
CA TRP A 35 -2.40 8.73 -5.68
C TRP A 35 -2.08 9.31 -7.06
N ALA A 36 -1.08 10.19 -7.16
CA ALA A 36 -0.65 10.74 -8.46
C ALA A 36 -0.17 9.62 -9.40
N ILE A 37 0.63 8.66 -8.91
CA ILE A 37 1.06 7.48 -9.67
C ILE A 37 -0.14 6.62 -10.07
N ALA A 38 -1.09 6.41 -9.17
CA ALA A 38 -2.32 5.67 -9.49
C ALA A 38 -3.14 6.35 -10.59
N GLU A 39 -3.12 7.66 -10.65
CA GLU A 39 -3.79 8.51 -11.65
C GLU A 39 -2.98 8.66 -12.96
N GLY A 40 -1.78 8.12 -13.03
CA GLY A 40 -0.99 8.07 -14.26
C GLY A 40 0.29 8.90 -14.26
N ALA A 41 0.68 9.51 -13.15
CA ALA A 41 1.99 10.15 -13.05
C ALA A 41 3.09 9.10 -13.28
N PRO A 42 4.13 9.43 -14.06
CA PRO A 42 5.25 8.51 -14.28
C PRO A 42 6.05 8.30 -13.00
N VAL A 43 6.66 7.11 -12.88
CA VAL A 43 7.48 6.73 -11.73
C VAL A 43 8.91 6.42 -12.17
N SER A 44 9.88 6.83 -11.36
CA SER A 44 11.28 6.43 -11.49
C SER A 44 11.77 5.76 -10.20
N ILE A 45 12.83 4.99 -10.31
CA ILE A 45 13.44 4.30 -9.18
C ILE A 45 14.80 4.94 -8.90
N ALA A 46 15.02 5.36 -7.66
CA ALA A 46 16.30 5.88 -7.23
C ALA A 46 17.40 4.80 -7.33
N PRO A 47 18.57 5.10 -7.92
CA PRO A 47 19.63 4.12 -8.13
C PRO A 47 20.09 3.41 -6.85
N GLU A 48 20.18 4.14 -5.74
CA GLU A 48 20.55 3.59 -4.44
C GLU A 48 19.50 2.61 -3.88
N ALA A 49 18.22 2.82 -4.20
CA ALA A 49 17.16 1.89 -3.82
C ALA A 49 17.28 0.57 -4.59
N MET A 50 17.52 0.65 -5.90
CA MET A 50 17.76 -0.54 -6.71
C MET A 50 19.00 -1.31 -6.26
N ASN A 51 20.06 -0.61 -5.84
CA ASN A 51 21.26 -1.24 -5.26
C ASN A 51 20.93 -1.97 -3.94
N ARG A 52 20.03 -1.43 -3.09
CA ARG A 52 19.55 -2.16 -1.89
C ARG A 52 18.81 -3.45 -2.26
N VAL A 53 17.92 -3.39 -3.26
CA VAL A 53 17.22 -4.57 -3.76
C VAL A 53 18.21 -5.62 -4.25
N GLN A 54 19.21 -5.23 -5.04
CA GLN A 54 20.25 -6.16 -5.54
C GLN A 54 21.03 -6.80 -4.40
N LYS A 55 21.48 -6.01 -3.41
CA LYS A 55 22.24 -6.54 -2.26
C LYS A 55 21.40 -7.50 -1.41
N SER A 56 20.13 -7.21 -1.23
CA SER A 56 19.18 -8.09 -0.53
C SER A 56 18.99 -9.42 -1.27
N TYR A 57 18.83 -9.38 -2.58
CA TYR A 57 18.77 -10.56 -3.44
C TYR A 57 20.04 -11.40 -3.37
N ASP A 58 21.22 -10.77 -3.48
CA ASP A 58 22.51 -11.44 -3.40
C ASP A 58 22.70 -12.14 -2.05
N LEU A 59 22.30 -11.49 -0.93
CA LEU A 59 22.37 -12.09 0.43
C LEU A 59 21.51 -13.35 0.52
N VAL A 60 20.28 -13.30 -0.01
CA VAL A 60 19.35 -14.44 -0.01
C VAL A 60 19.92 -15.61 -0.83
N LEU A 61 20.44 -15.33 -2.02
CA LEU A 61 21.04 -16.38 -2.87
C LEU A 61 22.29 -16.98 -2.26
N ASP A 62 23.16 -16.16 -1.68
CA ASP A 62 24.38 -16.64 -1.03
C ASP A 62 24.05 -17.46 0.23
N ALA A 63 23.05 -17.06 1.01
CA ALA A 63 22.58 -17.84 2.16
C ALA A 63 22.02 -19.20 1.74
N ALA A 64 21.23 -19.24 0.66
CA ALA A 64 20.70 -20.49 0.11
C ALA A 64 21.82 -21.42 -0.38
N LYS A 65 22.83 -20.89 -1.06
CA LYS A 65 24.03 -21.67 -1.48
C LYS A 65 24.76 -22.30 -0.30
N ASN A 66 24.79 -21.61 0.84
CA ASN A 66 25.42 -22.09 2.06
C ASN A 66 24.49 -22.99 2.91
N GLY A 67 23.42 -23.50 2.32
CA GLY A 67 22.54 -24.50 2.94
C GLY A 67 21.55 -23.95 3.97
N ARG A 68 21.35 -22.62 4.01
CA ARG A 68 20.34 -22.03 4.91
C ARG A 68 18.93 -22.37 4.45
N GLU A 69 18.09 -22.74 5.41
CA GLU A 69 16.67 -22.89 5.19
C GLU A 69 16.02 -21.50 5.15
N ILE A 70 15.38 -21.17 4.03
CA ILE A 70 14.74 -19.89 3.78
C ILE A 70 13.33 -20.15 3.31
N TYR A 71 12.35 -19.64 4.07
CA TYR A 71 10.93 -19.75 3.78
C TYR A 71 10.61 -19.17 2.39
N GLY A 72 9.92 -19.97 1.57
CA GLY A 72 9.56 -19.60 0.22
C GLY A 72 10.70 -19.62 -0.80
N LEU A 73 11.85 -20.19 -0.43
CA LEU A 73 12.98 -20.39 -1.34
C LEU A 73 13.56 -21.82 -1.23
N THR A 74 14.17 -22.18 -0.13
CA THR A 74 14.76 -23.51 0.06
C THR A 74 13.82 -24.47 0.77
N VAL A 75 12.84 -23.93 1.48
CA VAL A 75 11.68 -24.66 2.05
C VAL A 75 10.39 -24.08 1.50
N GLY A 76 9.29 -24.83 1.62
CA GLY A 76 7.97 -24.43 1.11
C GLY A 76 7.33 -23.28 1.87
N VAL A 77 6.05 -23.04 1.60
CA VAL A 77 5.24 -21.99 2.23
C VAL A 77 4.03 -22.60 2.97
N GLY A 78 3.49 -21.88 3.95
CA GLY A 78 2.34 -22.32 4.74
C GLY A 78 2.58 -23.66 5.41
N LEU A 79 1.70 -24.64 5.20
CA LEU A 79 1.83 -25.99 5.76
C LEU A 79 3.07 -26.74 5.27
N ASN A 80 3.65 -26.36 4.14
CA ASN A 80 4.84 -26.95 3.55
C ASN A 80 6.13 -26.27 4.01
N LYS A 81 6.09 -25.38 5.00
CA LYS A 81 7.24 -24.58 5.46
C LYS A 81 8.45 -25.40 5.92
N ASP A 82 8.23 -26.63 6.36
CA ASP A 82 9.28 -27.54 6.85
C ASP A 82 9.72 -28.57 5.76
N HIS A 83 9.10 -28.52 4.56
CA HIS A 83 9.48 -29.39 3.44
C HIS A 83 10.54 -28.71 2.58
N LYS A 84 11.69 -29.39 2.40
CA LYS A 84 12.75 -28.90 1.52
C LYS A 84 12.30 -28.89 0.06
N VAL A 85 12.37 -27.71 -0.56
CA VAL A 85 12.08 -27.47 -1.97
C VAL A 85 13.36 -27.50 -2.81
N LEU A 86 14.45 -26.99 -2.23
CA LEU A 86 15.76 -26.90 -2.86
C LEU A 86 16.84 -27.37 -1.89
N SER A 87 17.73 -28.22 -2.39
CA SER A 87 18.97 -28.59 -1.70
C SER A 87 20.13 -27.96 -2.45
N ALA A 88 20.69 -26.88 -1.91
CA ALA A 88 21.89 -26.26 -2.47
C ALA A 88 23.10 -26.62 -1.60
N ASN A 89 24.03 -27.38 -2.15
CA ASN A 89 25.33 -27.67 -1.52
C ASN A 89 26.41 -27.03 -2.38
N GLY A 90 26.70 -25.74 -2.16
CA GLY A 90 27.85 -25.03 -2.71
C GLY A 90 27.60 -24.29 -4.04
N GLU A 91 27.02 -24.89 -5.09
CA GLU A 91 26.68 -24.20 -6.33
C GLU A 91 25.21 -24.37 -6.70
N LEU A 92 24.62 -23.30 -7.25
CA LEU A 92 23.29 -23.36 -7.85
C LEU A 92 23.42 -24.04 -9.23
N SER A 93 23.36 -25.38 -9.27
CA SER A 93 23.31 -26.12 -10.54
C SER A 93 22.11 -25.67 -11.39
N ASP A 94 22.15 -25.93 -12.68
CA ASP A 94 21.02 -25.60 -13.57
C ASP A 94 19.73 -26.35 -13.17
N GLU A 95 19.85 -27.51 -12.56
CA GLU A 95 18.72 -28.28 -12.00
C GLU A 95 18.10 -27.57 -10.80
N VAL A 96 18.91 -27.02 -9.89
CA VAL A 96 18.44 -26.23 -8.73
C VAL A 96 17.75 -24.95 -9.21
N LYS A 97 18.31 -24.25 -10.19
CA LYS A 97 17.67 -23.07 -10.79
C LYS A 97 16.34 -23.43 -11.47
N ALA A 98 16.32 -24.53 -12.22
CA ALA A 98 15.10 -25.00 -12.87
C ALA A 98 14.02 -25.40 -11.82
N ALA A 99 14.40 -26.03 -10.71
CA ALA A 99 13.50 -26.35 -9.63
C ALA A 99 12.95 -25.08 -8.94
N SER A 100 13.82 -24.08 -8.69
CA SER A 100 13.42 -22.78 -8.17
C SER A 100 12.38 -22.10 -9.06
N ARG A 101 12.64 -22.06 -10.36
CA ARG A 101 11.69 -21.50 -11.34
C ARG A 101 10.37 -22.24 -11.32
N ARG A 102 10.38 -23.58 -11.39
CA ARG A 102 9.13 -24.36 -11.30
C ARG A 102 8.34 -24.06 -10.04
N PHE A 103 9.01 -23.96 -8.89
CA PHE A 103 8.37 -23.63 -7.62
C PHE A 103 7.73 -22.23 -7.68
N ASN A 104 8.44 -21.21 -8.16
CA ASN A 104 7.94 -19.85 -8.29
C ASN A 104 6.73 -19.75 -9.24
N TYR A 105 6.81 -20.37 -10.44
CA TYR A 105 5.67 -20.43 -11.38
C TYR A 105 4.47 -21.13 -10.75
N SER A 106 4.69 -22.28 -10.09
CA SER A 106 3.62 -23.01 -9.41
C SER A 106 2.97 -22.18 -8.30
N THR A 107 3.78 -21.49 -7.52
CA THR A 107 3.31 -20.63 -6.42
C THR A 107 2.43 -19.49 -6.94
N LEU A 108 2.87 -18.77 -7.96
CA LEU A 108 2.05 -17.68 -8.55
C LEU A 108 0.73 -18.20 -9.10
N ARG A 109 0.76 -19.31 -9.85
CA ARG A 109 -0.44 -19.91 -10.48
C ARG A 109 -1.43 -20.42 -9.43
N SER A 110 -0.95 -21.14 -8.42
CA SER A 110 -1.81 -21.78 -7.41
C SER A 110 -2.47 -20.75 -6.46
N HIS A 111 -1.90 -19.55 -6.34
CA HIS A 111 -2.46 -18.51 -5.48
C HIS A 111 -3.27 -17.46 -6.25
N SER A 112 -3.24 -17.43 -7.59
CA SER A 112 -4.06 -16.53 -8.41
C SER A 112 -5.51 -17.04 -8.49
N VAL A 113 -6.17 -17.10 -7.34
CA VAL A 113 -7.49 -17.73 -7.17
C VAL A 113 -8.54 -16.79 -6.58
N ALA A 114 -8.28 -15.49 -6.57
CA ALA A 114 -9.27 -14.51 -6.16
C ALA A 114 -10.51 -14.55 -7.06
N ALA A 115 -11.66 -14.20 -6.51
CA ALA A 115 -12.96 -14.27 -7.16
C ALA A 115 -13.77 -12.97 -7.01
N GLY A 116 -14.92 -12.89 -7.62
CA GLY A 116 -15.85 -11.75 -7.54
C GLY A 116 -15.61 -10.69 -8.61
N PRO A 117 -16.21 -9.50 -8.45
CA PRO A 117 -16.01 -8.39 -9.38
C PRO A 117 -14.54 -7.94 -9.38
N ILE A 118 -14.13 -7.28 -10.46
CA ILE A 118 -12.78 -6.73 -10.55
C ILE A 118 -12.64 -5.50 -9.66
N LEU A 119 -11.47 -5.37 -9.04
CA LEU A 119 -11.08 -4.19 -8.28
C LEU A 119 -10.90 -2.99 -9.23
N ASP A 120 -11.23 -1.79 -8.75
CA ASP A 120 -11.02 -0.57 -9.53
C ASP A 120 -9.55 -0.51 -9.99
N PRO A 121 -9.30 -0.34 -11.30
CA PRO A 121 -7.95 -0.26 -11.85
C PRO A 121 -7.06 0.79 -11.19
N LYS A 122 -7.65 1.88 -10.71
CA LYS A 122 -6.94 2.93 -9.99
C LYS A 122 -6.41 2.42 -8.65
N LEU A 123 -7.19 1.61 -7.93
CA LEU A 123 -6.76 0.98 -6.67
C LEU A 123 -5.71 -0.10 -6.91
N VAL A 124 -5.79 -0.85 -8.02
CA VAL A 124 -4.72 -1.77 -8.42
C VAL A 124 -3.41 -1.03 -8.68
N ARG A 125 -3.46 0.09 -9.40
CA ARG A 125 -2.28 0.93 -9.64
C ARG A 125 -1.71 1.52 -8.35
N LEU A 126 -2.59 1.95 -7.42
CA LEU A 126 -2.20 2.42 -6.10
C LEU A 126 -1.47 1.31 -5.32
N ALA A 127 -2.03 0.10 -5.28
CA ALA A 127 -1.39 -1.05 -4.66
C ALA A 127 -0.02 -1.37 -5.29
N MET A 128 0.08 -1.30 -6.61
CA MET A 128 1.34 -1.50 -7.32
C MET A 128 2.39 -0.43 -6.97
N ALA A 129 1.99 0.83 -6.84
CA ALA A 129 2.88 1.93 -6.44
C ALA A 129 3.39 1.73 -4.99
N ILE A 130 2.50 1.35 -4.08
CA ILE A 130 2.85 1.01 -2.70
C ILE A 130 3.81 -0.18 -2.68
N ARG A 131 3.48 -1.29 -3.37
CA ARG A 131 4.35 -2.47 -3.41
C ARG A 131 5.72 -2.16 -4.00
N LEU A 132 5.78 -1.41 -5.08
CA LEU A 132 7.05 -0.96 -5.64
C LEU A 132 7.89 -0.25 -4.56
N ASN A 133 7.32 0.72 -3.87
CA ASN A 133 8.05 1.46 -2.85
C ASN A 133 8.50 0.57 -1.69
N THR A 134 7.66 -0.34 -1.19
CA THR A 134 8.04 -1.26 -0.10
C THR A 134 9.13 -2.24 -0.52
N LEU A 135 9.14 -2.74 -1.77
CA LEU A 135 10.24 -3.54 -2.34
C LEU A 135 11.56 -2.77 -2.37
N LEU A 136 11.52 -1.47 -2.69
CA LEU A 136 12.69 -0.61 -2.75
C LEU A 136 13.31 -0.32 -1.38
N ASN A 137 12.63 -0.65 -0.29
CA ASN A 137 13.21 -0.70 1.05
C ASN A 137 14.35 -1.72 1.14
N GLY A 138 14.29 -2.79 0.33
CA GLY A 138 15.33 -3.82 0.28
C GLY A 138 15.12 -4.97 1.26
N GLY A 139 13.93 -5.06 1.90
CA GLY A 139 13.60 -6.09 2.89
C GLY A 139 13.08 -7.41 2.30
N SER A 140 12.82 -7.46 1.00
CA SER A 140 12.14 -8.59 0.36
C SER A 140 13.04 -9.71 -0.13
N GLY A 141 14.24 -9.40 -0.63
CA GLY A 141 15.15 -10.39 -1.22
C GLY A 141 14.73 -10.89 -2.61
N VAL A 142 13.88 -10.15 -3.33
CA VAL A 142 13.52 -10.41 -4.72
C VAL A 142 14.60 -9.92 -5.69
N GLN A 143 14.62 -10.49 -6.91
CA GLN A 143 15.50 -9.96 -7.96
C GLN A 143 15.09 -8.53 -8.36
N PRO A 144 16.03 -7.64 -8.77
CA PRO A 144 15.76 -6.27 -9.21
C PRO A 144 14.70 -6.18 -10.31
N ARG A 145 14.64 -7.19 -11.19
CA ARG A 145 13.67 -7.25 -12.28
C ARG A 145 12.22 -7.17 -11.81
N VAL A 146 11.92 -7.64 -10.62
CA VAL A 146 10.56 -7.52 -10.03
C VAL A 146 10.19 -6.05 -9.83
N ALA A 147 11.05 -5.26 -9.20
CA ALA A 147 10.82 -3.82 -9.00
C ALA A 147 10.72 -3.06 -10.33
N GLU A 148 11.62 -3.38 -11.29
CA GLU A 148 11.57 -2.80 -12.64
C GLU A 148 10.21 -3.07 -13.31
N LEU A 149 9.67 -4.28 -13.21
CA LEU A 149 8.38 -4.63 -13.81
C LEU A 149 7.22 -3.87 -13.20
N TYR A 150 7.19 -3.66 -11.89
CA TYR A 150 6.19 -2.77 -11.28
C TYR A 150 6.26 -1.37 -11.89
N ALA A 151 7.45 -0.79 -12.03
CA ALA A 151 7.63 0.52 -12.64
C ALA A 151 7.24 0.52 -14.12
N GLU A 152 7.63 -0.50 -14.90
CA GLU A 152 7.26 -0.62 -16.32
C GLU A 152 5.74 -0.73 -16.51
N PHE A 153 5.06 -1.52 -15.67
CA PHE A 153 3.60 -1.67 -15.71
C PHE A 153 2.90 -0.33 -15.42
N LEU A 154 3.33 0.38 -14.38
CA LEU A 154 2.80 1.69 -14.03
C LEU A 154 3.02 2.70 -15.17
N ASN A 155 4.24 2.78 -15.71
CA ASN A 155 4.60 3.76 -16.73
C ASN A 155 4.00 3.46 -18.11
N LYS A 156 3.80 2.18 -18.44
CA LYS A 156 3.26 1.76 -19.75
C LYS A 156 1.74 1.51 -19.74
N GLY A 157 1.07 1.81 -18.63
CA GLY A 157 -0.37 1.68 -18.50
C GLY A 157 -0.87 0.24 -18.56
N VAL A 158 -0.09 -0.72 -18.04
CA VAL A 158 -0.48 -2.13 -17.92
C VAL A 158 -0.97 -2.37 -16.50
N THR A 159 -2.26 -2.63 -16.33
CA THR A 159 -2.88 -2.80 -15.00
C THR A 159 -3.43 -4.22 -14.88
N PRO A 160 -2.88 -5.07 -13.99
CA PRO A 160 -3.41 -6.42 -13.77
C PRO A 160 -4.88 -6.40 -13.36
N VAL A 161 -5.66 -7.38 -13.86
CA VAL A 161 -7.04 -7.59 -13.43
C VAL A 161 -7.02 -8.35 -12.12
N ILE A 162 -7.49 -7.74 -11.04
CA ILE A 162 -7.55 -8.35 -9.71
C ILE A 162 -9.02 -8.46 -9.28
N PRO A 163 -9.55 -9.68 -9.04
CA PRO A 163 -10.85 -9.84 -8.40
C PRO A 163 -10.82 -9.41 -6.93
N THR A 164 -11.96 -8.94 -6.38
CA THR A 164 -12.01 -8.27 -5.06
C THR A 164 -12.03 -9.20 -3.86
N LYS A 165 -12.31 -10.52 -4.04
CA LYS A 165 -12.50 -11.46 -2.92
C LYS A 165 -11.38 -12.47 -2.89
N GLY A 166 -10.67 -12.58 -1.77
CA GLY A 166 -9.59 -13.56 -1.61
C GLY A 166 -8.54 -13.20 -0.56
N SER A 167 -8.64 -12.03 0.08
CA SER A 167 -7.73 -11.64 1.16
C SER A 167 -8.49 -11.44 2.47
N LEU A 168 -7.79 -11.68 3.57
CA LEU A 168 -8.24 -11.37 4.93
C LEU A 168 -7.53 -10.10 5.49
N GLY A 169 -6.64 -9.49 4.70
CA GLY A 169 -5.94 -8.26 5.04
C GLY A 169 -4.59 -8.42 5.77
N ASP A 170 -4.17 -9.62 6.18
CA ASP A 170 -2.83 -9.83 6.79
C ASP A 170 -1.73 -9.90 5.74
N ALA A 171 -2.01 -10.56 4.64
CA ALA A 171 -1.23 -10.59 3.43
C ALA A 171 -2.19 -10.84 2.27
N ASP A 172 -2.06 -10.07 1.21
CA ASP A 172 -2.98 -10.10 0.08
C ASP A 172 -2.66 -11.22 -0.92
N ILE A 173 -2.26 -12.39 -0.43
CA ILE A 173 -1.64 -13.47 -1.20
C ILE A 173 -2.39 -13.77 -2.48
N THR A 174 -3.70 -14.01 -2.40
CA THR A 174 -4.51 -14.38 -3.56
C THR A 174 -4.79 -13.20 -4.49
N LEU A 175 -4.77 -11.97 -3.99
CA LEU A 175 -4.97 -10.77 -4.78
C LEU A 175 -3.66 -10.37 -5.48
N ALA A 176 -2.58 -10.25 -4.73
CA ALA A 176 -1.28 -9.82 -5.24
C ALA A 176 -0.65 -10.84 -6.20
N SER A 177 -0.98 -12.15 -6.08
CA SER A 177 -0.52 -13.16 -7.04
C SER A 177 -0.98 -12.91 -8.47
N HIS A 178 -2.13 -12.24 -8.69
CA HIS A 178 -2.56 -11.85 -10.03
C HIS A 178 -1.61 -10.84 -10.69
N VAL A 179 -0.94 -9.98 -9.91
CA VAL A 179 0.12 -9.11 -10.41
C VAL A 179 1.30 -9.96 -10.90
N GLY A 180 1.73 -10.94 -10.11
CA GLY A 180 2.79 -11.87 -10.47
C GLY A 180 2.45 -12.71 -11.71
N SER A 181 1.22 -13.21 -11.80
CA SER A 181 0.75 -13.94 -12.98
C SER A 181 0.76 -13.07 -14.24
N ALA A 182 0.39 -11.79 -14.13
CA ALA A 182 0.52 -10.85 -15.23
C ALA A 182 2.00 -10.61 -15.60
N MET A 183 2.91 -10.51 -14.60
CA MET A 183 4.34 -10.32 -14.84
C MET A 183 5.00 -11.49 -15.60
N ILE A 184 4.54 -12.73 -15.37
CA ILE A 184 5.03 -13.91 -16.12
C ILE A 184 4.33 -14.09 -17.48
N GLY A 185 3.46 -13.17 -17.88
CA GLY A 185 2.72 -13.22 -19.15
C GLY A 185 1.50 -14.12 -19.12
N GLU A 186 1.06 -14.55 -17.97
CA GLU A 186 -0.17 -15.32 -17.76
C GLU A 186 -1.23 -14.41 -17.14
N TRP A 187 -2.52 -14.77 -17.21
CA TRP A 187 -3.59 -13.93 -16.71
C TRP A 187 -3.99 -12.78 -17.66
N LYS A 188 -4.75 -11.84 -17.16
CA LYS A 188 -5.35 -10.71 -17.87
C LYS A 188 -4.92 -9.39 -17.29
N VAL A 189 -4.82 -8.39 -18.15
CA VAL A 189 -4.50 -7.01 -17.79
C VAL A 189 -5.44 -6.04 -18.49
N LEU A 190 -5.57 -4.86 -17.94
CA LEU A 190 -6.21 -3.72 -18.61
C LEU A 190 -5.14 -2.86 -19.29
N VAL A 191 -5.36 -2.57 -20.56
CA VAL A 191 -4.58 -1.60 -21.35
C VAL A 191 -5.59 -0.69 -22.04
N ASP A 192 -5.46 0.62 -21.82
CA ASP A 192 -6.38 1.62 -22.37
C ASP A 192 -7.87 1.28 -22.09
N GLY A 193 -8.16 0.78 -20.87
CA GLY A 193 -9.50 0.40 -20.41
C GLY A 193 -10.04 -0.92 -20.97
N LYS A 194 -9.27 -1.64 -21.78
CA LYS A 194 -9.67 -2.93 -22.36
C LYS A 194 -8.95 -4.09 -21.69
N GLU A 195 -9.69 -5.13 -21.35
CA GLU A 195 -9.15 -6.40 -20.86
C GLU A 195 -8.52 -7.19 -22.01
N VAL A 196 -7.24 -7.54 -21.86
CA VAL A 196 -6.47 -8.33 -22.84
C VAL A 196 -5.60 -9.36 -22.11
N PRO A 197 -5.20 -10.47 -22.79
CA PRO A 197 -4.23 -11.40 -22.24
C PRO A 197 -2.90 -10.70 -21.91
N ALA A 198 -2.30 -11.01 -20.76
CA ALA A 198 -1.06 -10.38 -20.32
C ALA A 198 0.07 -10.59 -21.33
N ALA A 199 0.22 -11.78 -21.90
CA ALA A 199 1.25 -12.06 -22.89
C ALA A 199 1.18 -11.11 -24.10
N GLU A 200 -0.03 -10.82 -24.60
CA GLU A 200 -0.24 -9.90 -25.72
C GLU A 200 0.11 -8.45 -25.35
N ALA A 201 -0.35 -8.01 -24.16
CA ALA A 201 -0.05 -6.68 -23.65
C ALA A 201 1.45 -6.46 -23.44
N LEU A 202 2.15 -7.42 -22.83
CA LEU A 202 3.60 -7.35 -22.59
C LEU A 202 4.36 -7.25 -23.92
N LYS A 203 3.99 -8.08 -24.91
CA LYS A 203 4.57 -8.01 -26.26
C LYS A 203 4.32 -6.66 -26.92
N ALA A 204 3.08 -6.17 -26.91
CA ALA A 204 2.70 -4.89 -27.53
C ALA A 204 3.39 -3.69 -26.89
N LYS A 205 3.59 -3.72 -25.56
CA LYS A 205 4.27 -2.66 -24.79
C LYS A 205 5.79 -2.84 -24.69
N ASN A 206 6.37 -3.84 -25.38
CA ASN A 206 7.78 -4.18 -25.32
C ASN A 206 8.28 -4.35 -23.86
N ILE A 207 7.59 -5.19 -23.10
CA ILE A 207 7.93 -5.58 -21.72
C ILE A 207 8.37 -7.04 -21.76
N LYS A 208 9.56 -7.35 -21.26
CA LYS A 208 10.02 -8.74 -21.11
C LYS A 208 9.32 -9.37 -19.92
N PRO A 209 8.65 -10.53 -20.07
CA PRO A 209 8.08 -11.24 -18.95
C PRO A 209 9.10 -11.57 -17.87
N LEU A 210 8.64 -11.69 -16.63
CA LEU A 210 9.46 -12.17 -15.52
C LEU A 210 9.78 -13.66 -15.73
N ILE A 211 11.03 -14.02 -15.53
CA ILE A 211 11.46 -15.38 -15.26
C ILE A 211 11.67 -15.46 -13.73
N PRO A 212 10.66 -15.92 -12.96
CA PRO A 212 10.72 -15.84 -11.52
C PRO A 212 11.69 -16.89 -10.98
N GLU A 213 12.52 -16.48 -10.05
CA GLU A 213 13.47 -17.35 -9.34
C GLU A 213 13.71 -16.82 -7.92
N GLY A 214 14.48 -17.56 -7.14
CA GLY A 214 14.74 -17.13 -5.77
C GLY A 214 13.46 -17.03 -4.94
N LYS A 215 13.27 -15.89 -4.31
CA LYS A 215 12.12 -15.57 -3.44
C LYS A 215 11.04 -14.70 -4.17
N ASP A 216 11.10 -14.61 -5.49
CA ASP A 216 10.28 -13.67 -6.25
C ASP A 216 8.78 -13.88 -6.07
N ALA A 217 8.29 -15.12 -6.22
CA ALA A 217 6.87 -15.39 -6.07
C ALA A 217 6.39 -14.96 -4.68
N LEU A 218 7.10 -15.36 -3.63
CA LEU A 218 6.74 -14.98 -2.26
C LEU A 218 6.78 -13.46 -2.07
N GLY A 219 7.82 -12.79 -2.52
CA GLY A 219 7.94 -11.34 -2.42
C GLY A 219 6.90 -10.59 -3.26
N ILE A 220 6.37 -11.16 -4.34
CA ILE A 220 5.29 -10.56 -5.12
C ILE A 220 3.94 -10.73 -4.40
N LEU A 221 3.62 -11.91 -3.89
CA LEU A 221 2.28 -12.22 -3.40
C LEU A 221 2.09 -11.98 -1.89
N SER A 222 3.13 -12.12 -1.07
CA SER A 222 3.00 -12.03 0.40
C SER A 222 3.30 -10.60 0.89
N ASN A 223 2.33 -9.73 0.73
CA ASN A 223 2.38 -8.34 1.16
C ASN A 223 0.96 -7.79 1.31
N SER A 224 0.80 -6.62 1.93
CA SER A 224 -0.48 -6.02 2.25
C SER A 224 -0.79 -4.75 1.42
N SER A 225 -0.18 -4.61 0.25
CA SER A 225 -0.31 -3.39 -0.56
C SER A 225 -1.73 -3.15 -1.10
N VAL A 226 -2.50 -4.23 -1.37
CA VAL A 226 -3.90 -4.10 -1.81
C VAL A 226 -4.78 -3.64 -0.65
N ALA A 227 -4.63 -4.25 0.53
CA ALA A 227 -5.33 -3.83 1.75
C ALA A 227 -5.02 -2.36 2.08
N MET A 228 -3.75 -1.95 1.94
CA MET A 228 -3.34 -0.57 2.16
C MET A 228 -3.93 0.39 1.13
N ALA A 229 -4.01 0.02 -0.14
CA ALA A 229 -4.66 0.84 -1.17
C ALA A 229 -6.15 1.05 -0.86
N LEU A 230 -6.85 0.01 -0.41
CA LEU A 230 -8.25 0.11 0.03
C LEU A 230 -8.40 0.98 1.27
N THR A 231 -7.46 0.87 2.22
CA THR A 231 -7.43 1.72 3.42
C THR A 231 -7.23 3.19 3.08
N MET A 232 -6.32 3.50 2.15
CA MET A 232 -6.10 4.87 1.68
C MET A 232 -7.33 5.45 0.97
N ASP A 233 -8.05 4.62 0.21
CA ASP A 233 -9.30 5.05 -0.43
C ASP A 233 -10.39 5.35 0.60
N ALA A 234 -10.56 4.48 1.59
CA ALA A 234 -11.49 4.69 2.69
C ALA A 234 -11.13 5.94 3.53
N ALA A 235 -9.86 6.15 3.83
CA ALA A 235 -9.38 7.35 4.54
C ALA A 235 -9.65 8.63 3.74
N LYS A 236 -9.44 8.62 2.43
CA LYS A 236 -9.77 9.73 1.53
C LYS A 236 -11.27 10.04 1.53
N ALA A 237 -12.11 9.01 1.44
CA ALA A 237 -13.57 9.15 1.50
C ALA A 237 -14.02 9.71 2.85
N MET A 238 -13.49 9.18 3.95
CA MET A 238 -13.76 9.68 5.30
C MET A 238 -13.38 11.16 5.44
N GLY A 239 -12.22 11.55 4.92
CA GLY A 239 -11.79 12.95 4.90
C GLY A 239 -12.76 13.87 4.17
N GLN A 240 -13.36 13.41 3.07
CA GLN A 240 -14.40 14.16 2.35
C GLN A 240 -15.69 14.26 3.17
N ILE A 241 -16.12 13.17 3.80
CA ILE A 241 -17.30 13.15 4.68
C ILE A 241 -17.12 14.14 5.84
N LEU A 242 -15.95 14.11 6.50
CA LEU A 242 -15.67 15.00 7.63
C LEU A 242 -15.63 16.48 7.24
N LYS A 243 -15.27 16.83 5.99
CA LYS A 243 -15.33 18.20 5.48
C LYS A 243 -16.76 18.69 5.26
N VAL A 244 -17.68 17.80 4.88
CA VAL A 244 -19.08 18.15 4.57
C VAL A 244 -19.96 18.07 5.82
N SER A 245 -19.62 17.20 6.77
CA SER A 245 -20.44 16.95 7.96
C SER A 245 -20.78 18.19 8.79
N PRO A 246 -19.87 19.14 9.03
CA PRO A 246 -20.21 20.38 9.75
C PRO A 246 -21.29 21.22 9.03
N ILE A 247 -21.26 21.24 7.70
CA ILE A 247 -22.24 21.98 6.87
C ILE A 247 -23.61 21.30 6.98
N VAL A 248 -23.67 19.98 6.81
CA VAL A 248 -24.90 19.19 6.92
C VAL A 248 -25.50 19.31 8.33
N TYR A 249 -24.65 19.26 9.35
CA TYR A 249 -25.07 19.50 10.73
C TYR A 249 -25.65 20.90 10.92
N GLY A 250 -24.98 21.94 10.41
CA GLY A 250 -25.44 23.33 10.51
C GLY A 250 -26.83 23.52 9.92
N ILE A 251 -27.07 23.02 8.70
CA ILE A 251 -28.38 23.08 8.03
C ILE A 251 -29.44 22.32 8.86
N SER A 252 -29.09 21.15 9.38
CA SER A 252 -29.99 20.33 10.20
C SER A 252 -30.34 21.01 11.52
N LEU A 253 -29.36 21.68 12.14
CA LEU A 253 -29.55 22.43 13.39
C LEU A 253 -30.45 23.64 13.16
N GLU A 254 -30.31 24.36 12.06
CA GLU A 254 -31.22 25.45 11.67
C GLU A 254 -32.62 24.92 11.43
N GLY A 255 -32.80 23.82 10.70
CA GLY A 255 -34.11 23.21 10.48
C GLY A 255 -34.78 22.74 11.79
N LEU A 256 -34.00 22.36 12.81
CA LEU A 256 -34.48 22.00 14.15
C LEU A 256 -34.83 23.22 15.01
N ASN A 257 -34.41 24.40 14.68
CA ASN A 257 -34.30 25.56 15.59
C ASN A 257 -33.48 25.25 16.85
N GLY A 258 -32.33 24.59 16.65
CA GLY A 258 -31.53 23.99 17.72
C GLY A 258 -30.65 24.98 18.48
N ASN A 259 -29.92 24.46 19.48
CA ASN A 259 -29.08 25.25 20.36
C ASN A 259 -27.62 25.25 19.93
N VAL A 260 -26.99 26.41 19.95
CA VAL A 260 -25.54 26.57 19.69
C VAL A 260 -24.68 26.30 20.94
N ALA A 261 -25.32 26.13 22.12
CA ALA A 261 -24.61 25.95 23.39
C ALA A 261 -23.57 24.78 23.40
N PRO A 262 -23.80 23.63 22.72
CA PRO A 262 -22.86 22.52 22.78
C PRO A 262 -21.46 22.82 22.20
N PHE A 263 -21.36 23.78 21.30
CA PHE A 263 -20.09 24.12 20.63
C PHE A 263 -19.60 25.55 20.91
N LEU A 264 -20.09 26.17 22.01
CA LEU A 264 -19.49 27.38 22.54
C LEU A 264 -18.08 27.09 23.06
N SER A 265 -17.16 28.05 22.96
CA SER A 265 -15.80 27.91 23.49
C SER A 265 -15.78 27.64 25.00
N GLN A 266 -16.71 28.24 25.73
CA GLN A 266 -16.86 28.03 27.17
C GLN A 266 -17.29 26.59 27.49
N THR A 267 -18.22 26.02 26.70
CA THR A 267 -18.73 24.66 26.90
C THR A 267 -17.59 23.64 26.65
N THR A 268 -16.88 23.78 25.54
CA THR A 268 -15.82 22.84 25.18
C THR A 268 -14.54 23.01 26.00
N ALA A 269 -14.34 24.15 26.65
CA ALA A 269 -13.22 24.37 27.58
C ALA A 269 -13.29 23.49 28.84
N PHE A 270 -14.48 23.01 29.24
CA PHE A 270 -14.63 22.06 30.37
C PHE A 270 -14.11 20.64 30.01
N HIS A 271 -13.94 20.35 28.73
CA HIS A 271 -13.53 19.05 28.21
C HIS A 271 -12.37 19.24 27.20
N PRO A 272 -11.14 19.40 27.67
CA PRO A 272 -10.02 19.76 26.81
C PRO A 272 -9.47 18.57 25.99
N PHE A 273 -10.37 17.87 25.27
CA PHE A 273 -9.97 16.82 24.35
C PHE A 273 -9.26 17.40 23.14
N PRO A 274 -8.24 16.73 22.61
CA PRO A 274 -7.53 17.15 21.40
C PRO A 274 -8.49 17.39 20.24
N GLY A 275 -8.35 18.53 19.53
CA GLY A 275 -9.17 18.86 18.36
C GLY A 275 -10.61 19.37 18.66
N LEU A 276 -11.09 19.27 19.90
CA LEU A 276 -12.47 19.62 20.23
C LEU A 276 -12.75 21.12 20.06
N GLN A 277 -11.81 21.98 20.50
CA GLN A 277 -11.95 23.44 20.37
C GLN A 277 -11.94 23.89 18.90
N GLU A 278 -11.10 23.28 18.07
CA GLU A 278 -11.00 23.52 16.64
C GLU A 278 -12.30 23.12 15.93
N LYS A 279 -12.85 21.94 16.26
CA LYS A 279 -14.11 21.47 15.67
C LYS A 279 -15.29 22.34 16.11
N ALA A 280 -15.32 22.74 17.37
CA ALA A 280 -16.33 23.69 17.86
C ALA A 280 -16.23 25.07 17.19
N LYS A 281 -15.01 25.53 16.90
CA LYS A 281 -14.78 26.76 16.14
C LYS A 281 -15.30 26.61 14.70
N GLU A 282 -15.00 25.52 14.03
CA GLU A 282 -15.50 25.22 12.69
C GLU A 282 -17.05 25.27 12.63
N LEU A 283 -17.74 24.66 13.59
CA LEU A 283 -19.20 24.70 13.68
C LEU A 283 -19.74 26.11 13.88
N ARG A 284 -19.07 26.93 14.70
CA ARG A 284 -19.44 28.36 14.86
C ARG A 284 -19.25 29.15 13.57
N GLU A 285 -18.20 28.87 12.82
CA GLU A 285 -17.92 29.49 11.51
C GLU A 285 -18.96 29.10 10.47
N VAL A 286 -19.34 27.83 10.40
CA VAL A 286 -20.42 27.34 9.52
C VAL A 286 -21.74 28.03 9.81
N LEU A 287 -22.03 28.31 11.07
CA LEU A 287 -23.26 29.01 11.50
C LEU A 287 -23.10 30.53 11.63
N ALA A 288 -22.04 31.10 11.08
CA ALA A 288 -21.85 32.57 11.12
C ALA A 288 -23.04 33.27 10.43
N GLY A 289 -23.66 34.25 11.12
CA GLY A 289 -24.83 34.96 10.60
C GLY A 289 -26.17 34.22 10.76
N SER A 290 -26.19 32.99 11.26
CA SER A 290 -27.40 32.21 11.50
C SER A 290 -28.33 32.92 12.50
N TYR A 291 -29.64 32.76 12.30
CA TYR A 291 -30.66 33.22 13.26
C TYR A 291 -30.57 32.47 14.60
N LEU A 292 -29.94 31.31 14.64
CA LEU A 292 -29.74 30.54 15.87
C LEU A 292 -29.00 31.31 16.97
N TRP A 293 -28.20 32.30 16.61
CA TRP A 293 -27.48 33.17 17.55
C TRP A 293 -28.38 34.20 18.25
N LYS A 294 -29.64 34.36 17.76
CA LYS A 294 -30.60 35.29 18.34
C LYS A 294 -31.41 34.56 19.44
N LYS A 295 -31.80 35.31 20.46
CA LYS A 295 -32.72 34.81 21.51
C LYS A 295 -34.05 34.45 20.86
N ASP A 296 -34.55 33.23 21.13
CA ASP A 296 -35.84 32.75 20.69
C ASP A 296 -36.56 32.06 21.86
N PRO A 297 -37.67 32.63 22.39
CA PRO A 297 -38.41 32.04 23.49
C PRO A 297 -39.07 30.69 23.13
N SER A 298 -39.28 30.39 21.86
CA SER A 298 -39.89 29.14 21.41
C SER A 298 -38.86 28.00 21.29
N ARG A 299 -37.56 28.32 21.35
CA ARG A 299 -36.48 27.31 21.26
C ARG A 299 -36.50 26.40 22.48
N ARG A 300 -36.40 25.10 22.25
CA ARG A 300 -36.31 24.10 23.32
C ARG A 300 -35.06 24.33 24.18
N LEU A 301 -35.14 24.01 25.44
CA LEU A 301 -34.04 24.17 26.38
C LEU A 301 -32.85 23.27 26.01
N GLN A 302 -33.14 22.05 25.53
CA GLN A 302 -32.14 21.08 25.07
C GLN A 302 -32.61 20.38 23.80
N ASP A 303 -31.64 20.20 22.88
CA ASP A 303 -31.81 19.41 21.66
C ASP A 303 -31.72 17.90 21.95
N PRO A 304 -32.13 17.04 21.03
CA PRO A 304 -31.83 15.61 21.06
C PRO A 304 -30.34 15.35 21.27
N LEU A 305 -30.02 14.24 21.95
CA LEU A 305 -28.63 13.92 22.33
C LEU A 305 -27.69 13.88 21.11
N SER A 306 -28.16 13.33 19.99
CA SER A 306 -27.37 13.28 18.72
C SER A 306 -26.90 14.66 18.24
N PHE A 307 -27.71 15.72 18.44
CA PHE A 307 -27.30 17.08 18.11
C PHE A 307 -26.35 17.67 19.15
N ARG A 308 -26.54 17.37 20.40
CA ARG A 308 -25.69 17.89 21.50
C ARG A 308 -24.30 17.28 21.51
N THR A 309 -24.16 16.03 21.03
CA THR A 309 -22.88 15.29 21.01
C THR A 309 -22.14 15.40 19.69
N THR A 310 -22.72 15.99 18.65
CA THR A 310 -22.11 16.03 17.30
C THR A 310 -20.70 16.63 17.30
N VAL A 311 -20.44 17.68 18.06
CA VAL A 311 -19.11 18.31 18.12
C VAL A 311 -18.05 17.34 18.63
N TYR A 312 -18.38 16.49 19.62
CA TYR A 312 -17.49 15.47 20.17
C TYR A 312 -17.27 14.36 19.14
N THR A 313 -18.35 13.85 18.54
CA THR A 313 -18.28 12.80 17.53
C THR A 313 -17.43 13.22 16.31
N LEU A 314 -17.63 14.42 15.79
CA LEU A 314 -16.86 14.94 14.67
C LEU A 314 -15.38 15.17 15.04
N SER A 315 -15.10 15.61 16.28
CA SER A 315 -13.74 15.77 16.79
C SER A 315 -13.01 14.43 16.85
N GLU A 316 -13.64 13.43 17.47
CA GLU A 316 -13.02 12.09 17.60
C GLU A 316 -12.88 11.38 16.26
N ALA A 317 -13.85 11.51 15.35
CA ALA A 317 -13.71 10.98 14.00
C ALA A 317 -12.55 11.63 13.22
N GLN A 318 -12.30 12.93 13.45
CA GLN A 318 -11.15 13.63 12.87
C GLN A 318 -9.84 13.12 13.48
N ASN A 319 -9.79 12.90 14.80
CA ASN A 319 -8.61 12.37 15.48
C ASN A 319 -8.30 10.95 14.98
N ALA A 320 -9.29 10.09 14.88
CA ALA A 320 -9.14 8.73 14.35
C ALA A 320 -8.60 8.74 12.90
N LEU A 321 -9.13 9.63 12.05
CA LEU A 321 -8.61 9.77 10.67
C LEU A 321 -7.16 10.27 10.66
N ASN A 322 -6.81 11.22 11.54
CA ASN A 322 -5.44 11.73 11.64
C ASN A 322 -4.47 10.62 12.07
N ASP A 323 -4.87 9.78 13.02
CA ASP A 323 -4.04 8.67 13.49
C ASP A 323 -3.94 7.57 12.42
N LEU A 324 -5.02 7.26 11.72
CA LEU A 324 -4.99 6.36 10.56
C LEU A 324 -4.01 6.85 9.49
N ASN A 325 -4.03 8.14 9.15
CA ASN A 325 -3.09 8.69 8.16
C ASN A 325 -1.63 8.55 8.61
N LYS A 326 -1.31 8.73 9.89
CA LYS A 326 0.05 8.49 10.42
C LYS A 326 0.48 7.03 10.23
N VAL A 327 -0.42 6.07 10.48
CA VAL A 327 -0.14 4.64 10.26
C VAL A 327 0.09 4.36 8.77
N ILE A 328 -0.73 4.92 7.89
CA ILE A 328 -0.57 4.79 6.44
C ILE A 328 0.81 5.30 6.00
N ASP A 329 1.21 6.50 6.44
CA ASP A 329 2.49 7.11 6.06
C ASP A 329 3.70 6.25 6.46
N VAL A 330 3.63 5.57 7.59
CA VAL A 330 4.67 4.61 8.01
C VAL A 330 4.61 3.35 7.16
N GLN A 331 3.43 2.77 6.99
CA GLN A 331 3.25 1.46 6.34
C GLN A 331 3.67 1.48 4.87
N ILE A 332 3.30 2.52 4.11
CA ILE A 332 3.67 2.62 2.68
C ILE A 332 5.18 2.81 2.44
N ASN A 333 5.95 3.03 3.51
CA ASN A 333 7.41 3.21 3.52
C ASN A 333 8.15 2.12 4.31
N SER A 334 7.47 1.04 4.69
CA SER A 334 8.02 -0.05 5.48
C SER A 334 8.07 -1.35 4.67
N SER A 335 9.00 -2.26 5.00
CA SER A 335 8.98 -3.62 4.46
C SER A 335 8.04 -4.48 5.32
N ASP A 336 7.15 -5.20 4.66
CA ASP A 336 6.20 -6.14 5.25
C ASP A 336 6.51 -7.61 4.87
N ASP A 337 7.71 -7.88 4.39
CA ASP A 337 8.12 -9.18 3.88
C ASP A 337 8.45 -10.21 4.98
N ASN A 338 8.07 -11.46 4.75
CA ASN A 338 8.39 -12.60 5.60
C ASN A 338 9.01 -13.75 4.77
N PRO A 339 10.29 -14.17 5.07
CA PRO A 339 11.20 -13.57 6.04
C PRO A 339 11.70 -12.20 5.59
N GLY A 340 11.96 -11.35 6.57
CA GLY A 340 12.62 -10.07 6.35
C GLY A 340 14.11 -10.24 6.06
N VAL A 341 14.63 -9.54 5.05
CA VAL A 341 16.03 -9.57 4.64
C VAL A 341 16.67 -8.23 4.99
N MET A 342 17.71 -8.25 5.81
CA MET A 342 18.36 -7.04 6.33
C MET A 342 19.84 -7.08 5.99
N VAL A 343 20.23 -6.37 4.93
CA VAL A 343 21.65 -6.19 4.58
C VAL A 343 22.30 -5.27 5.61
N ASN A 344 23.49 -5.65 6.08
CA ASN A 344 24.22 -4.94 7.16
C ASN A 344 23.37 -4.74 8.44
N ALA A 345 22.61 -5.78 8.81
CA ALA A 345 21.78 -5.73 10.02
C ALA A 345 22.60 -5.42 11.26
N ASP A 346 22.00 -4.68 12.19
CA ASP A 346 22.55 -4.52 13.53
C ASP A 346 22.72 -5.88 14.19
N LYS A 347 23.87 -6.09 14.86
CA LYS A 347 24.21 -7.32 15.56
C LYS A 347 23.86 -7.26 17.05
N ALA A 348 23.03 -6.33 17.47
CA ALA A 348 22.50 -6.33 18.81
C ALA A 348 21.90 -7.70 19.14
N ASP A 349 22.07 -8.14 20.37
CA ASP A 349 21.58 -9.43 20.87
C ASP A 349 22.19 -10.71 20.25
N THR A 350 23.20 -10.61 19.37
CA THR A 350 23.87 -11.79 18.77
C THR A 350 24.63 -12.66 19.79
N GLN A 351 24.80 -12.20 21.04
CA GLN A 351 25.32 -12.99 22.15
C GLN A 351 24.39 -14.19 22.51
N TYR A 352 23.13 -14.17 22.06
CA TYR A 352 22.20 -15.27 22.23
C TYR A 352 22.23 -16.19 20.99
N ASP A 353 22.50 -17.47 21.17
CA ASP A 353 22.58 -18.44 20.06
C ASP A 353 21.32 -18.45 19.20
N GLN A 354 20.15 -18.32 19.82
CA GLN A 354 18.88 -18.25 19.12
C GLN A 354 18.79 -17.05 18.17
N VAL A 355 19.43 -15.95 18.50
CA VAL A 355 19.46 -14.74 17.66
C VAL A 355 20.59 -14.85 16.63
N ALA A 356 21.77 -15.28 17.05
CA ALA A 356 22.94 -15.41 16.19
C ALA A 356 22.70 -16.27 14.95
N GLN A 357 21.84 -17.30 15.06
CA GLN A 357 21.50 -18.17 13.93
C GLN A 357 20.87 -17.46 12.72
N TYR A 358 20.24 -16.31 12.92
CA TYR A 358 19.62 -15.54 11.81
C TYR A 358 20.61 -14.70 11.05
N PHE A 359 21.79 -14.43 11.62
CA PHE A 359 22.83 -13.62 10.98
C PHE A 359 23.65 -14.47 10.01
N ILE A 360 23.99 -13.84 8.90
CA ILE A 360 24.66 -14.47 7.78
C ILE A 360 25.86 -13.60 7.41
N LYS A 361 27.00 -14.25 7.27
CA LYS A 361 28.19 -13.65 6.67
C LYS A 361 28.66 -14.54 5.55
N THR A 362 28.65 -13.99 4.35
CA THR A 362 29.17 -14.64 3.15
C THR A 362 30.35 -13.84 2.59
N PRO A 363 31.13 -14.36 1.65
CA PRO A 363 32.16 -13.58 1.00
C PRO A 363 31.66 -12.33 0.27
N LYS A 364 30.37 -12.27 -0.08
CA LYS A 364 29.77 -11.20 -0.88
C LYS A 364 28.88 -10.27 -0.10
N ALA A 365 28.26 -10.74 0.99
CA ALA A 365 27.29 -9.97 1.75
C ALA A 365 27.27 -10.37 3.22
N GLU A 366 26.89 -9.44 4.07
CA GLU A 366 26.64 -9.66 5.49
C GLU A 366 25.25 -9.08 5.83
N GLY A 367 24.50 -9.78 6.67
CA GLY A 367 23.17 -9.33 7.06
C GLY A 367 22.40 -10.36 7.85
N ALA A 368 21.09 -10.24 7.91
CA ALA A 368 20.20 -11.18 8.56
C ALA A 368 19.04 -11.56 7.66
N ILE A 369 18.57 -12.82 7.80
CA ILE A 369 17.32 -13.30 7.23
C ILE A 369 16.50 -13.82 8.40
N ILE A 370 15.45 -13.06 8.75
CA ILE A 370 14.71 -13.26 10.00
C ILE A 370 13.27 -13.60 9.68
N PRO A 371 12.73 -14.72 10.20
CA PRO A 371 11.29 -14.97 10.15
C PRO A 371 10.55 -13.83 10.84
N THR A 372 9.62 -13.22 10.11
CA THR A 372 8.82 -12.09 10.57
C THR A 372 7.34 -12.39 10.37
N ALA A 373 6.49 -11.43 10.61
CA ALA A 373 5.09 -11.47 10.23
C ALA A 373 4.82 -10.42 9.13
N ASN A 374 3.89 -10.71 8.25
CA ASN A 374 3.35 -9.74 7.28
C ASN A 374 2.28 -8.85 7.95
N PHE A 375 2.39 -8.59 9.25
CA PHE A 375 1.40 -7.82 9.96
C PHE A 375 1.46 -6.36 9.58
N GLU A 376 0.30 -5.85 9.19
CA GLU A 376 0.01 -4.44 9.26
C GLU A 376 -0.56 -4.11 10.64
N VAL A 377 -0.17 -2.97 11.18
CA VAL A 377 -0.70 -2.49 12.45
C VAL A 377 -2.22 -2.32 12.37
N LEU A 378 -2.71 -1.80 11.24
CA LEU A 378 -4.13 -1.49 11.04
C LEU A 378 -5.06 -2.71 11.05
N PRO A 379 -4.82 -3.80 10.29
CA PRO A 379 -5.67 -4.99 10.35
C PRO A 379 -5.68 -5.62 11.74
N VAL A 380 -4.58 -5.58 12.47
CA VAL A 380 -4.51 -6.08 13.86
C VAL A 380 -5.37 -5.21 14.77
N ALA A 381 -5.27 -3.88 14.67
CA ALA A 381 -6.08 -2.95 15.45
C ALA A 381 -7.59 -3.13 15.18
N LEU A 382 -7.99 -3.18 13.90
CA LEU A 382 -9.41 -3.37 13.52
C LEU A 382 -10.00 -4.71 13.93
N ARG A 383 -9.19 -5.74 14.19
CA ARG A 383 -9.65 -7.04 14.67
C ARG A 383 -9.69 -7.16 16.18
N SER A 384 -9.02 -6.27 16.88
CA SER A 384 -9.02 -6.23 18.34
C SER A 384 -10.21 -5.43 18.93
N GLU A 385 -10.94 -4.71 18.11
CA GLU A 385 -12.18 -4.00 18.44
C GLU A 385 -13.42 -4.86 18.14
#